data_1e8cc07936c8cb79956302b82b415bc5
#
_entry.id   1e8cc07936c8cb79956302b82b415bc5
#
_cell.length_a   1.000
_cell.length_b   1.000
_cell.length_c   1.000
_cell.angle_alpha   90.00
_cell.angle_beta   90.00
_cell.angle_gamma   90.00
#
_symmetry.space_group_name_H-M   'P 1'
#
loop_
_entity.id
_entity.type
_entity.pdbx_description
1 polymer ?
#
loop_
_entity_poly.entity_id
_entity_poly.type
_entity_poly.pdbx_seq_one_letter_code
_entity_poly.pdbx_strand_id
1 'polypeptide(L)'
;MAENLAQTLTELLAPVLAEAGLFLENVETTRAGKYSTVRVIVDLPDGPGDIDLDTIAEATTAVSQTLDTADPVKGQYTLEVSSPGAERKLSTPRHFRRAQGRTVQLQLDDGEQLIGVLKEAQADSLNLEVDGASRAVPSAQIKAAKVVVVF
;
A
#
# COMPACT_ATOMS: atom_id res chain seq x y z
N MET A 1 -17.50 -8.83 -15.80
CA MET A 1 -17.82 -7.71 -14.90
C MET A 1 -16.55 -7.13 -14.34
N ALA A 2 -16.51 -5.82 -14.13
CA ALA A 2 -15.29 -5.14 -13.69
C ALA A 2 -14.79 -5.64 -12.34
N GLU A 3 -15.70 -5.94 -11.43
CA GLU A 3 -15.37 -6.46 -10.10
C GLU A 3 -14.64 -7.80 -10.17
N ASN A 4 -15.09 -8.67 -11.06
CA ASN A 4 -14.46 -9.96 -11.26
C ASN A 4 -13.08 -9.82 -11.91
N LEU A 5 -12.91 -8.82 -12.76
CA LEU A 5 -11.62 -8.59 -13.40
C LEU A 5 -10.57 -8.18 -12.37
N ALA A 6 -10.88 -7.23 -11.48
CA ALA A 6 -9.94 -6.81 -10.44
C ALA A 6 -9.56 -7.98 -9.53
N GLN A 7 -10.52 -8.80 -9.14
CA GLN A 7 -10.27 -9.98 -8.33
C GLN A 7 -9.43 -11.02 -9.08
N THR A 8 -9.75 -11.27 -10.34
CA THR A 8 -8.98 -12.20 -11.17
C THR A 8 -7.53 -11.75 -11.30
N LEU A 9 -7.32 -10.45 -11.54
CA LEU A 9 -5.98 -9.88 -11.63
C LEU A 9 -5.24 -9.99 -10.30
N THR A 10 -5.92 -9.74 -9.19
CA THR A 10 -5.32 -9.87 -7.87
C THR A 10 -4.82 -11.29 -7.64
N GLU A 11 -5.64 -12.29 -7.92
CA GLU A 11 -5.28 -13.69 -7.74
C GLU A 11 -4.15 -14.11 -8.68
N LEU A 12 -4.13 -13.56 -9.88
CA LEU A 12 -3.13 -13.88 -10.89
C LEU A 12 -1.76 -13.24 -10.54
N LEU A 13 -1.78 -12.00 -10.07
CA LEU A 13 -0.56 -11.21 -9.90
C LEU A 13 0.06 -11.33 -8.51
N ALA A 14 -0.72 -11.67 -7.48
CA ALA A 14 -0.20 -11.78 -6.13
C ALA A 14 1.01 -12.72 -6.02
N PRO A 15 0.95 -13.97 -6.57
CA PRO A 15 2.12 -14.83 -6.49
C PRO A 15 3.31 -14.33 -7.32
N VAL A 16 3.05 -13.68 -8.44
CA VAL A 16 4.12 -13.10 -9.28
C VAL A 16 4.88 -12.03 -8.53
N LEU A 17 4.16 -11.16 -7.84
CA LEU A 17 4.77 -10.09 -7.06
C LEU A 17 5.46 -10.63 -5.81
N ALA A 18 4.90 -11.66 -5.18
CA ALA A 18 5.52 -12.31 -4.04
C ALA A 18 6.89 -12.90 -4.41
N GLU A 19 7.00 -13.51 -5.59
CA GLU A 19 8.29 -14.02 -6.08
C GLU A 19 9.31 -12.90 -6.29
N ALA A 20 8.83 -11.70 -6.62
CA ALA A 20 9.70 -10.54 -6.77
C ALA A 20 10.03 -9.86 -5.43
N GLY A 21 9.55 -10.41 -4.31
CA GLY A 21 9.76 -9.84 -2.99
C GLY A 21 8.85 -8.67 -2.67
N LEU A 22 7.72 -8.56 -3.35
CA LEU A 22 6.78 -7.46 -3.19
C LEU A 22 5.42 -7.93 -2.69
N PHE A 23 4.68 -7.01 -2.13
CA PHE A 23 3.30 -7.22 -1.68
C PHE A 23 2.33 -6.51 -2.63
N LEU A 24 1.29 -7.21 -3.08
CA LEU A 24 0.25 -6.61 -3.90
C LEU A 24 -0.73 -5.89 -2.98
N GLU A 25 -0.66 -4.55 -2.97
CA GLU A 25 -1.51 -3.72 -2.12
C GLU A 25 -2.91 -3.61 -2.69
N ASN A 26 -3.02 -3.37 -3.98
CA ASN A 26 -4.33 -3.20 -4.62
C ASN A 26 -4.21 -3.33 -6.14
N VAL A 27 -5.30 -3.69 -6.78
CA VAL A 27 -5.45 -3.66 -8.24
C VAL A 27 -6.69 -2.85 -8.56
N GLU A 28 -6.52 -1.80 -9.34
CA GLU A 28 -7.62 -0.96 -9.79
C GLU A 28 -7.77 -1.11 -11.30
N THR A 29 -9.00 -1.24 -11.75
CA THR A 29 -9.31 -1.28 -13.18
C THR A 29 -10.28 -0.16 -13.49
N THR A 30 -9.98 0.61 -14.54
CA THR A 30 -10.87 1.66 -15.01
C THR A 30 -11.08 1.49 -16.50
N ARG A 31 -12.24 1.91 -16.96
CA ARG A 31 -12.58 1.87 -18.38
C ARG A 31 -13.25 3.18 -18.76
N ALA A 32 -12.65 3.86 -19.73
CA ALA A 32 -13.19 5.10 -20.27
C ALA A 32 -13.28 4.93 -21.79
N GLY A 33 -14.50 4.70 -22.29
CA GLY A 33 -14.74 4.45 -23.70
C GLY A 33 -14.02 3.20 -24.18
N LYS A 34 -13.12 3.37 -25.13
CA LYS A 34 -12.32 2.28 -25.70
C LYS A 34 -11.08 1.95 -24.89
N TYR A 35 -10.78 2.76 -23.89
CA TYR A 35 -9.52 2.67 -23.16
C TYR A 35 -9.74 2.02 -21.81
N SER A 36 -8.89 1.08 -21.50
CA SER A 36 -8.86 0.43 -20.19
C SER A 36 -7.52 0.69 -19.54
N THR A 37 -7.51 0.90 -18.23
CA THR A 37 -6.29 1.04 -17.44
C THR A 37 -6.32 0.01 -16.33
N VAL A 38 -5.20 -0.70 -16.18
CA VAL A 38 -4.96 -1.60 -15.06
C VAL A 38 -3.86 -0.96 -14.21
N ARG A 39 -4.21 -0.59 -12.99
CA ARG A 39 -3.25 0.00 -12.04
C ARG A 39 -2.96 -1.01 -10.95
N VAL A 40 -1.70 -1.37 -10.84
CA VAL A 40 -1.23 -2.33 -9.82
C VAL A 40 -0.42 -1.55 -8.79
N ILE A 41 -0.90 -1.57 -7.55
CA ILE A 41 -0.22 -0.89 -6.44
C ILE A 41 0.56 -1.94 -5.68
N VAL A 42 1.89 -1.77 -5.63
CA VAL A 42 2.80 -2.70 -4.96
C VAL A 42 3.52 -2.01 -3.82
N ASP A 43 3.89 -2.77 -2.81
CA ASP A 43 4.59 -2.24 -1.65
C ASP A 43 5.57 -3.30 -1.15
N LEU A 44 6.45 -2.91 -0.22
CA LEU A 44 7.26 -3.88 0.50
C LEU A 44 6.36 -4.70 1.44
N PRO A 45 6.67 -5.99 1.65
CA PRO A 45 5.82 -6.84 2.47
C PRO A 45 5.75 -6.37 3.93
N ASP A 46 6.84 -5.82 4.47
CA ASP A 46 6.90 -5.46 5.88
C ASP A 46 8.04 -4.47 6.12
N GLY A 47 8.02 -3.85 7.30
CA GLY A 47 9.08 -2.98 7.78
C GLY A 47 9.13 -1.62 7.12
N PRO A 48 10.06 -0.76 7.55
CA PRO A 48 10.26 0.56 6.94
C PRO A 48 11.04 0.46 5.63
N GLY A 49 11.05 1.55 4.88
CA GLY A 49 11.81 1.66 3.64
C GLY A 49 10.92 1.94 2.44
N ASP A 50 11.55 2.14 1.31
CA ASP A 50 10.87 2.46 0.06
C ASP A 50 11.25 1.46 -1.02
N ILE A 51 10.35 1.30 -2.00
CA ILE A 51 10.65 0.49 -3.18
C ILE A 51 11.43 1.37 -4.16
N ASP A 52 12.56 0.88 -4.66
CA ASP A 52 13.32 1.62 -5.65
C ASP A 52 12.72 1.46 -7.05
N LEU A 53 13.15 2.33 -7.97
CA LEU A 53 12.62 2.34 -9.33
C LEU A 53 12.99 1.08 -10.11
N ASP A 54 14.16 0.51 -9.85
CA ASP A 54 14.58 -0.72 -10.52
C ASP A 54 13.69 -1.89 -10.14
N THR A 55 13.33 -1.99 -8.87
CA THR A 55 12.42 -3.03 -8.39
C THR A 55 11.04 -2.87 -9.02
N ILE A 56 10.54 -1.63 -9.12
CA ILE A 56 9.26 -1.37 -9.79
C ILE A 56 9.32 -1.76 -11.27
N ALA A 57 10.43 -1.45 -11.95
CA ALA A 57 10.61 -1.81 -13.35
C ALA A 57 10.60 -3.33 -13.55
N GLU A 58 11.30 -4.07 -12.69
CA GLU A 58 11.29 -5.54 -12.74
C GLU A 58 9.89 -6.10 -12.49
N ALA A 59 9.18 -5.53 -11.52
CA ALA A 59 7.81 -5.93 -11.24
C ALA A 59 6.89 -5.66 -12.43
N THR A 60 7.05 -4.51 -13.08
CA THR A 60 6.28 -4.15 -14.27
C THR A 60 6.48 -5.17 -15.38
N THR A 61 7.72 -5.57 -15.63
CA THR A 61 8.03 -6.58 -16.65
C THR A 61 7.37 -7.92 -16.31
N ALA A 62 7.48 -8.38 -15.07
CA ALA A 62 6.88 -9.64 -14.64
C ALA A 62 5.36 -9.61 -14.75
N VAL A 63 4.73 -8.50 -14.35
CA VAL A 63 3.28 -8.33 -14.46
C VAL A 63 2.85 -8.32 -15.92
N SER A 64 3.56 -7.59 -16.77
CA SER A 64 3.25 -7.49 -18.19
C SER A 64 3.33 -8.86 -18.87
N GLN A 65 4.36 -9.64 -18.59
CA GLN A 65 4.51 -10.98 -19.15
C GLN A 65 3.39 -11.90 -18.68
N THR A 66 3.00 -11.83 -17.42
CA THR A 66 1.91 -12.65 -16.88
C THR A 66 0.58 -12.28 -17.54
N LEU A 67 0.32 -10.99 -17.71
CA LEU A 67 -0.92 -10.56 -18.37
C LEU A 67 -0.96 -10.94 -19.85
N ASP A 68 0.18 -10.88 -20.55
CA ASP A 68 0.25 -11.30 -21.93
C ASP A 68 -0.04 -12.80 -22.09
N THR A 69 0.47 -13.61 -21.18
CA THR A 69 0.29 -15.06 -21.22
C THR A 69 -1.13 -15.46 -20.88
N ALA A 70 -1.68 -14.90 -19.80
CA ALA A 70 -3.01 -15.24 -19.30
C ALA A 70 -4.14 -14.54 -20.06
N ASP A 71 -3.85 -13.37 -20.64
CA ASP A 71 -4.77 -12.56 -21.44
C ASP A 71 -6.14 -12.36 -20.78
N PRO A 72 -6.18 -11.90 -19.50
CA PRO A 72 -7.45 -11.74 -18.80
C PRO A 72 -8.22 -10.49 -19.19
N VAL A 73 -7.57 -9.51 -19.80
CA VAL A 73 -8.18 -8.24 -20.18
C VAL A 73 -8.52 -8.27 -21.65
N LYS A 74 -9.79 -8.05 -21.98
CA LYS A 74 -10.24 -8.00 -23.37
C LYS A 74 -9.87 -6.66 -24.00
N GLY A 75 -9.21 -6.72 -25.16
CA GLY A 75 -8.82 -5.53 -25.90
C GLY A 75 -7.55 -4.90 -25.38
N GLN A 76 -7.32 -3.69 -25.79
CA GLN A 76 -6.12 -2.96 -25.40
C GLN A 76 -6.28 -2.33 -24.02
N TYR A 77 -5.20 -2.28 -23.28
CA TYR A 77 -5.19 -1.66 -21.97
C TYR A 77 -3.83 -1.01 -21.70
N THR A 78 -3.82 -0.05 -20.78
CA THR A 78 -2.60 0.55 -20.28
C THR A 78 -2.30 -0.05 -18.90
N LEU A 79 -1.07 -0.50 -18.73
CA LEU A 79 -0.61 -1.04 -17.44
C LEU A 79 0.18 0.02 -16.70
N GLU A 80 -0.21 0.26 -15.45
CA GLU A 80 0.54 1.11 -14.54
C GLU A 80 0.91 0.29 -13.30
N VAL A 81 2.18 0.31 -12.93
CA VAL A 81 2.66 -0.30 -11.68
C VAL A 81 3.29 0.80 -10.84
N SER A 82 2.80 0.99 -9.62
CA SER A 82 3.28 2.06 -8.77
C SER A 82 3.28 1.63 -7.31
N SER A 83 3.97 2.40 -6.48
CA SER A 83 3.91 2.25 -5.03
C SER A 83 2.78 3.09 -4.45
N PRO A 84 2.40 2.85 -3.16
CA PRO A 84 1.39 3.70 -2.51
C PRO A 84 1.83 5.16 -2.46
N GLY A 85 0.86 6.06 -2.43
CA GLY A 85 1.11 7.49 -2.35
C GLY A 85 1.81 7.90 -1.06
N ALA A 86 2.37 9.12 -1.06
CA ALA A 86 3.09 9.66 0.08
C ALA A 86 2.21 9.80 1.32
N GLU A 87 0.97 10.24 1.13
CA GLU A 87 -0.03 10.27 2.19
C GLU A 87 -0.99 9.11 1.98
N ARG A 88 -0.97 8.15 2.87
CA ARG A 88 -1.82 6.97 2.74
C ARG A 88 -2.43 6.58 4.07
N LYS A 89 -3.59 5.96 3.99
CA LYS A 89 -4.28 5.47 5.18
C LYS A 89 -3.60 4.23 5.73
N LEU A 90 -3.58 4.13 7.04
CA LEU A 90 -3.01 3.01 7.77
C LEU A 90 -4.16 2.27 8.46
N SER A 91 -4.36 1.00 8.14
CA SER A 91 -5.49 0.25 8.69
C SER A 91 -5.12 -1.14 9.16
N THR A 92 -3.99 -1.69 8.74
CA THR A 92 -3.57 -3.04 9.12
C THR A 92 -2.24 -2.97 9.90
N PRO A 93 -1.92 -4.00 10.70
CA PRO A 93 -0.61 -4.03 11.35
C PRO A 93 0.55 -3.90 10.39
N ARG A 94 0.44 -4.47 9.19
CA ARG A 94 1.46 -4.32 8.15
C ARG A 94 1.63 -2.86 7.76
N HIS A 95 0.53 -2.13 7.58
CA HIS A 95 0.59 -0.70 7.24
C HIS A 95 1.37 0.07 8.29
N PHE A 96 1.14 -0.19 9.57
CA PHE A 96 1.84 0.49 10.64
C PHE A 96 3.33 0.12 10.66
N ARG A 97 3.67 -1.15 10.45
CA ARG A 97 5.08 -1.55 10.37
C ARG A 97 5.80 -0.88 9.20
N ARG A 98 5.12 -0.72 8.07
CA ARG A 98 5.66 0.00 6.91
C ARG A 98 5.87 1.49 7.20
N ALA A 99 5.11 2.06 8.12
CA ALA A 99 5.17 3.48 8.44
C ALA A 99 6.17 3.81 9.55
N GLN A 100 6.87 2.82 10.10
CA GLN A 100 7.88 3.08 11.12
C GLN A 100 8.95 4.04 10.58
N GLY A 101 9.29 5.06 11.38
CA GLY A 101 10.21 6.12 10.99
C GLY A 101 9.57 7.30 10.27
N ARG A 102 8.29 7.21 9.94
CA ARG A 102 7.57 8.28 9.25
C ARG A 102 6.68 9.04 10.22
N THR A 103 6.31 10.26 9.83
CA THR A 103 5.35 11.04 10.59
C THR A 103 3.94 10.55 10.26
N VAL A 104 3.17 10.27 11.29
CA VAL A 104 1.81 9.77 11.15
C VAL A 104 0.85 10.67 11.92
N GLN A 105 -0.40 10.70 11.46
CA GLN A 105 -1.50 11.36 12.16
C GLN A 105 -2.49 10.27 12.59
N LEU A 106 -2.79 10.28 13.90
CA LEU A 106 -3.76 9.34 14.48
C LEU A 106 -4.98 10.10 14.95
N GLN A 107 -6.15 9.54 14.67
CA GLN A 107 -7.40 9.99 15.27
C GLN A 107 -7.87 8.92 16.24
N LEU A 108 -8.06 9.27 17.49
CA LEU A 108 -8.46 8.35 18.54
C LEU A 108 -9.97 8.35 18.72
N ASP A 109 -10.49 7.29 19.35
CA ASP A 109 -11.92 7.11 19.56
C ASP A 109 -12.55 8.22 20.41
N ASP A 110 -11.76 8.86 21.29
CA ASP A 110 -12.23 9.97 22.12
C ASP A 110 -12.21 11.32 21.40
N GLY A 111 -11.83 11.35 20.12
CA GLY A 111 -11.72 12.57 19.34
C GLY A 111 -10.36 13.24 19.37
N GLU A 112 -9.42 12.74 20.18
CA GLU A 112 -8.07 13.28 20.22
C GLU A 112 -7.34 13.00 18.91
N GLN A 113 -6.55 13.97 18.44
CA GLN A 113 -5.68 13.80 17.29
C GLN A 113 -4.23 13.94 17.71
N LEU A 114 -3.40 13.03 17.21
CA LEU A 114 -1.96 13.01 17.50
C LEU A 114 -1.20 13.05 16.19
N ILE A 115 -0.14 13.85 16.14
CA ILE A 115 0.82 13.85 15.03
C ILE A 115 2.19 13.62 15.62
N GLY A 116 2.89 12.62 15.14
CA GLY A 116 4.23 12.31 15.63
C GLY A 116 4.93 11.29 14.76
N VAL A 117 6.18 11.02 15.07
CA VAL A 117 6.97 10.03 14.36
C VAL A 117 6.68 8.65 14.94
N LEU A 118 6.29 7.71 14.09
CA LEU A 118 6.05 6.34 14.53
C LEU A 118 7.40 5.65 14.73
N LYS A 119 7.76 5.41 15.99
CA LYS A 119 9.03 4.78 16.32
C LYS A 119 8.96 3.27 16.27
N GLU A 120 7.88 2.69 16.76
CA GLU A 120 7.72 1.25 16.79
C GLU A 120 6.25 0.89 16.67
N ALA A 121 5.96 -0.11 15.86
CA ALA A 121 4.62 -0.65 15.69
C ALA A 121 4.62 -2.09 16.23
N GLN A 122 3.89 -2.29 17.34
CA GLN A 122 3.70 -3.61 17.94
C GLN A 122 2.33 -4.15 17.52
N ALA A 123 2.07 -5.41 17.84
CA ALA A 123 0.82 -6.05 17.43
C ALA A 123 -0.43 -5.36 17.98
N ASP A 124 -0.35 -4.80 19.19
CA ASP A 124 -1.48 -4.23 19.90
C ASP A 124 -1.31 -2.76 20.29
N SER A 125 -0.18 -2.14 19.95
CA SER A 125 0.09 -0.74 20.32
C SER A 125 1.11 -0.12 19.38
N LEU A 126 1.09 1.22 19.33
CA LEU A 126 2.06 2.02 18.61
C LEU A 126 2.84 2.89 19.58
N ASN A 127 4.12 3.08 19.33
CA ASN A 127 4.95 4.00 20.08
C ASN A 127 5.33 5.17 19.19
N LEU A 128 4.84 6.36 19.55
CA LEU A 128 5.09 7.58 18.82
C LEU A 128 5.98 8.53 19.59
N GLU A 129 6.77 9.32 18.88
CA GLU A 129 7.44 10.47 19.44
C GLU A 129 6.64 11.71 19.10
N VAL A 130 6.03 12.33 20.12
CA VAL A 130 5.20 13.52 19.98
C VAL A 130 5.87 14.62 20.80
N ASP A 131 6.27 15.71 20.14
CA ASP A 131 6.94 16.85 20.78
C ASP A 131 8.16 16.44 21.62
N GLY A 132 8.92 15.45 21.14
CA GLY A 132 10.12 14.96 21.80
C GLY A 132 9.87 13.95 22.92
N ALA A 133 8.64 13.58 23.20
CA ALA A 133 8.27 12.62 24.23
C ALA A 133 7.67 11.36 23.62
N SER A 134 8.03 10.20 24.17
CA SER A 134 7.45 8.94 23.75
C SER A 134 6.03 8.78 24.27
N ARG A 135 5.13 8.32 23.42
CA ARG A 135 3.75 8.04 23.79
C ARG A 135 3.32 6.72 23.21
N ALA A 136 2.86 5.82 24.07
CA ALA A 136 2.30 4.53 23.64
C ALA A 136 0.79 4.70 23.41
N VAL A 137 0.30 4.22 22.28
CA VAL A 137 -1.12 4.30 21.91
C VAL A 137 -1.63 2.89 21.62
N PRO A 138 -2.60 2.38 22.40
CA PRO A 138 -3.20 1.09 22.09
C PRO A 138 -3.90 1.12 20.73
N SER A 139 -3.67 0.10 19.93
CA SER A 139 -4.28 0.02 18.57
C SER A 139 -5.80 0.04 18.63
N ALA A 140 -6.40 -0.52 19.69
CA ALA A 140 -7.85 -0.55 19.86
C ALA A 140 -8.47 0.85 20.01
N GLN A 141 -7.69 1.86 20.39
CA GLN A 141 -8.16 3.23 20.54
C GLN A 141 -8.03 4.06 19.28
N ILE A 142 -7.44 3.52 18.22
CA ILE A 142 -7.20 4.26 16.99
C ILE A 142 -8.40 4.09 16.07
N LYS A 143 -9.05 5.22 15.78
CA LYS A 143 -10.20 5.25 14.86
C LYS A 143 -9.74 5.37 13.41
N ALA A 144 -8.74 6.18 13.15
CA ALA A 144 -8.17 6.38 11.82
C ALA A 144 -6.71 6.78 11.94
N ALA A 145 -5.94 6.45 10.93
CA ALA A 145 -4.51 6.78 10.87
C ALA A 145 -4.07 6.97 9.43
N LYS A 146 -3.10 7.85 9.23
CA LYS A 146 -2.48 8.05 7.92
C LYS A 146 -1.06 8.54 8.07
N VAL A 147 -0.24 8.28 7.04
CA VAL A 147 1.07 8.90 6.90
C VAL A 147 0.87 10.33 6.43
N VAL A 148 1.58 11.28 7.01
CA VAL A 148 1.56 12.67 6.57
C VAL A 148 2.94 13.10 6.10
N VAL A 149 2.96 13.98 5.13
CA VAL A 149 4.21 14.53 4.59
C VAL A 149 4.52 15.79 5.35
N VAL A 150 5.74 15.86 5.91
CA VAL A 150 6.21 17.03 6.65
C VAL A 150 7.29 17.71 5.82
N PHE A 151 7.12 18.99 5.63
CA PHE A 151 8.06 19.81 4.86
C PHE A 151 8.93 20.68 5.76
#